data_949e85071c0a65e67c9866e03dcb7c31
#
_entry.id   949e85071c0a65e67c9866e03dcb7c31
#
_cell.length_a   1.000
_cell.length_b   1.000
_cell.length_c   1.000
_cell.angle_alpha   90.00
_cell.angle_beta   90.00
_cell.angle_gamma   90.00
#
_symmetry.space_group_name_H-M   'P 1'
#
loop_
_entity.id
_entity.type
_entity.pdbx_description
1 polymer ?
#
loop_
_entity_poly.entity_id
_entity_poly.type
_entity_poly.pdbx_seq_one_letter_code
_entity_poly.pdbx_strand_id
1 'polypeptide(L)'
;MVEARPFLTELFEAAVRAADPYEAIKAHLPEPPKGRTVVVGAGKAASQMAAAFEKLWKHPFSGTVVARHGPIEHCAIITVLQSAHPVPDEAGLAASDVLLKAVAGLTADDLVIALISGGGSALLPAPPEGLTLADEIAVNKALLASGAPISAMNVVRKHVSRIKGGRLAAAAFPARVVSLVVSDVPGDTPAFVASGPTVPDRSTAVEALDIVARYRMELPDAVIAHLRSEAASAPAPDDARFAGHVCHVIASASVSLEAAAAKARELGIEAHILSDAIEGEARDIGRMHAALAREVALRNRPFAKPVVLLSGGETTVTISGEDYGKGGRNSEFLLSLALDIDGVAGIDALAADTDGIDGSEDNAGAFADGQSIARMRAAGFDPRLHLARHDAWSAFSASGDLFVLGPTGTNVNDFRALLIR
;
A
#
# COMPACT_ATOMS: atom_id res chain seq x y z
N MET A 1 -4.64 20.37 29.16
CA MET A 1 -5.18 20.17 27.79
C MET A 1 -4.04 19.70 26.93
N VAL A 2 -4.25 18.69 26.11
CA VAL A 2 -3.23 18.17 25.18
C VAL A 2 -2.98 19.22 24.10
N GLU A 3 -1.71 19.51 23.79
CA GLU A 3 -1.35 20.34 22.65
C GLU A 3 -1.58 19.56 21.35
N ALA A 4 -2.35 20.13 20.42
CA ALA A 4 -2.87 19.39 19.27
C ALA A 4 -1.78 18.88 18.32
N ARG A 5 -0.85 19.75 17.90
CA ARG A 5 0.19 19.35 16.93
C ARG A 5 1.14 18.27 17.47
N PRO A 6 1.71 18.39 18.68
CA PRO A 6 2.51 17.31 19.28
C PRO A 6 1.73 16.00 19.40
N PHE A 7 0.48 16.06 19.88
CA PHE A 7 -0.36 14.88 19.98
C PHE A 7 -0.58 14.18 18.63
N LEU A 8 -0.97 14.92 17.59
CA LEU A 8 -1.20 14.37 16.26
C LEU A 8 0.10 13.82 15.64
N THR A 9 1.24 14.48 15.90
CA THR A 9 2.56 13.99 15.49
C THR A 9 2.90 12.67 16.16
N GLU A 10 2.68 12.52 17.46
CA GLU A 10 2.91 11.26 18.19
C GLU A 10 2.06 10.11 17.64
N LEU A 11 0.81 10.39 17.20
CA LEU A 11 -0.04 9.37 16.57
C LEU A 11 0.52 8.94 15.20
N PHE A 12 0.95 9.90 14.40
CA PHE A 12 1.57 9.62 13.11
C PHE A 12 2.87 8.80 13.29
N GLU A 13 3.73 9.21 14.22
CA GLU A 13 4.96 8.46 14.51
C GLU A 13 4.68 7.04 15.03
N ALA A 14 3.61 6.84 15.82
CA ALA A 14 3.21 5.50 16.25
C ALA A 14 2.74 4.65 15.05
N ALA A 15 1.97 5.24 14.13
CA ALA A 15 1.53 4.60 12.90
C ALA A 15 2.71 4.18 12.01
N VAL A 16 3.69 5.07 11.78
CA VAL A 16 4.88 4.80 10.99
C VAL A 16 5.75 3.72 11.64
N ARG A 17 5.99 3.80 12.96
CA ARG A 17 6.76 2.77 13.68
C ARG A 17 6.13 1.38 13.60
N ALA A 18 4.80 1.28 13.62
CA ALA A 18 4.10 -0.01 13.48
C ALA A 18 4.27 -0.64 12.09
N ALA A 19 4.55 0.18 11.08
CA ALA A 19 4.83 -0.25 9.71
C ALA A 19 6.33 -0.33 9.39
N ASP A 20 7.22 -0.09 10.38
CA ASP A 20 8.66 -0.23 10.20
C ASP A 20 9.02 -1.68 9.86
N PRO A 21 9.71 -1.94 8.74
CA PRO A 21 9.99 -3.30 8.29
C PRO A 21 10.80 -4.13 9.30
N TYR A 22 11.69 -3.50 10.08
CA TYR A 22 12.50 -4.21 11.06
C TYR A 22 11.65 -4.73 12.23
N GLU A 23 10.85 -3.86 12.85
CA GLU A 23 9.99 -4.26 13.97
C GLU A 23 8.87 -5.21 13.53
N ALA A 24 8.29 -4.96 12.36
CA ALA A 24 7.25 -5.81 11.79
C ALA A 24 7.76 -7.23 11.48
N ILE A 25 8.94 -7.38 10.85
CA ILE A 25 9.53 -8.69 10.56
C ILE A 25 9.94 -9.39 11.85
N LYS A 26 10.56 -8.69 12.81
CA LYS A 26 11.02 -9.24 14.07
C LYS A 26 9.91 -9.97 14.85
N ALA A 27 8.70 -9.41 14.84
CA ALA A 27 7.55 -10.00 15.51
C ALA A 27 7.03 -11.29 14.86
N HIS A 28 7.41 -11.59 13.60
CA HIS A 28 6.85 -12.67 12.81
C HIS A 28 7.89 -13.65 12.26
N LEU A 29 9.14 -13.61 12.76
CA LEU A 29 10.17 -14.56 12.36
C LEU A 29 9.79 -15.97 12.79
N PRO A 30 9.80 -16.96 11.87
CA PRO A 30 9.57 -18.34 12.24
C PRO A 30 10.80 -18.98 12.88
N GLU A 31 10.61 -20.16 13.48
CA GLU A 31 11.72 -21.02 13.87
C GLU A 31 12.54 -21.47 12.66
N PRO A 32 13.89 -21.55 12.80
CA PRO A 32 14.75 -21.97 11.71
C PRO A 32 14.47 -23.42 11.30
N PRO A 33 14.59 -23.75 9.99
CA PRO A 33 14.38 -25.10 9.50
C PRO A 33 15.59 -26.00 9.83
N LYS A 34 15.41 -27.29 9.63
CA LYS A 34 16.54 -28.26 9.67
C LYS A 34 17.39 -28.16 8.41
N GLY A 35 16.77 -27.81 7.28
CA GLY A 35 17.42 -27.63 5.98
C GLY A 35 17.82 -26.19 5.68
N ARG A 36 17.63 -25.79 4.45
CA ARG A 36 18.00 -24.46 3.93
C ARG A 36 16.92 -23.44 4.22
N THR A 37 17.33 -22.20 4.45
CA THR A 37 16.43 -21.03 4.39
C THR A 37 16.66 -20.31 3.07
N VAL A 38 15.59 -20.14 2.28
CA VAL A 38 15.60 -19.40 1.01
C VAL A 38 14.68 -18.20 1.12
N VAL A 39 15.20 -17.02 0.84
CA VAL A 39 14.44 -15.77 0.84
C VAL A 39 14.08 -15.40 -0.59
N VAL A 40 12.80 -15.14 -0.84
CA VAL A 40 12.29 -14.60 -2.10
C VAL A 40 11.40 -13.40 -1.82
N GLY A 41 11.20 -12.51 -2.78
CA GLY A 41 10.30 -11.40 -2.53
C GLY A 41 10.18 -10.46 -3.70
N ALA A 42 9.15 -9.59 -3.64
CA ALA A 42 8.99 -8.51 -4.59
C ALA A 42 8.10 -7.39 -4.05
N GLY A 43 8.35 -6.18 -4.50
CA GLY A 43 7.53 -5.01 -4.22
C GLY A 43 8.35 -3.75 -3.99
N LYS A 44 7.64 -2.64 -3.77
CA LYS A 44 8.27 -1.33 -3.54
C LYS A 44 9.15 -1.32 -2.28
N ALA A 45 8.75 -2.05 -1.22
CA ALA A 45 9.49 -2.17 0.04
C ALA A 45 10.41 -3.40 0.11
N ALA A 46 10.59 -4.15 -1.00
CA ALA A 46 11.31 -5.42 -0.97
C ALA A 46 12.77 -5.30 -0.50
N SER A 47 13.49 -4.24 -0.87
CA SER A 47 14.88 -4.03 -0.43
C SER A 47 14.98 -3.69 1.05
N GLN A 48 14.07 -2.86 1.59
CA GLN A 48 13.99 -2.53 3.01
C GLN A 48 13.67 -3.77 3.86
N MET A 49 12.69 -4.57 3.40
CA MET A 49 12.33 -5.83 4.05
C MET A 49 13.50 -6.82 4.03
N ALA A 50 14.23 -6.91 2.90
CA ALA A 50 15.40 -7.77 2.78
C ALA A 50 16.52 -7.35 3.72
N ALA A 51 16.85 -6.06 3.79
CA ALA A 51 17.85 -5.52 4.70
C ALA A 51 17.47 -5.72 6.18
N ALA A 52 16.19 -5.55 6.52
CA ALA A 52 15.67 -5.83 7.85
C ALA A 52 15.78 -7.34 8.20
N PHE A 53 15.40 -8.21 7.27
CA PHE A 53 15.53 -9.67 7.46
C PHE A 53 16.99 -10.09 7.67
N GLU A 54 17.96 -9.59 6.89
CA GLU A 54 19.38 -9.90 7.08
C GLU A 54 19.89 -9.52 8.48
N LYS A 55 19.46 -8.38 9.00
CA LYS A 55 19.85 -7.93 10.35
C LYS A 55 19.28 -8.83 11.44
N LEU A 56 18.10 -9.40 11.22
CA LEU A 56 17.34 -10.17 12.21
C LEU A 56 17.64 -11.67 12.19
N TRP A 57 17.76 -12.27 11.00
CA TRP A 57 17.95 -13.71 10.84
C TRP A 57 19.39 -14.14 11.09
N LYS A 58 19.62 -14.95 12.12
CA LYS A 58 20.97 -15.30 12.58
C LYS A 58 21.45 -16.68 12.11
N HIS A 59 20.69 -17.34 11.23
CA HIS A 59 21.02 -18.63 10.65
C HIS A 59 21.46 -18.49 9.19
N PRO A 60 22.16 -19.49 8.62
CA PRO A 60 22.52 -19.46 7.21
C PRO A 60 21.28 -19.37 6.31
N PHE A 61 21.37 -18.55 5.27
CA PHE A 61 20.34 -18.41 4.26
C PHE A 61 20.91 -17.90 2.94
N SER A 62 20.10 -17.98 1.89
CA SER A 62 20.35 -17.33 0.60
C SER A 62 19.05 -16.67 0.13
N GLY A 63 19.13 -15.72 -0.78
CA GLY A 63 17.89 -15.10 -1.24
C GLY A 63 18.05 -14.14 -2.39
N THR A 64 16.91 -13.86 -3.01
CA THR A 64 16.76 -12.85 -4.07
C THR A 64 15.41 -12.17 -3.91
N VAL A 65 15.41 -10.85 -3.97
CA VAL A 65 14.18 -10.05 -4.01
C VAL A 65 14.19 -9.11 -5.21
N VAL A 66 13.00 -8.67 -5.64
CA VAL A 66 12.84 -7.78 -6.80
C VAL A 66 12.25 -6.46 -6.32
N ALA A 67 13.00 -5.38 -6.48
CA ALA A 67 12.58 -4.02 -6.17
C ALA A 67 12.32 -3.22 -7.47
N ARG A 68 11.63 -2.08 -7.37
CA ARG A 68 11.52 -1.15 -8.51
C ARG A 68 12.87 -0.49 -8.79
N HIS A 69 13.09 -0.02 -10.02
CA HIS A 69 14.23 0.83 -10.34
C HIS A 69 14.26 2.08 -9.43
N GLY A 70 15.45 2.42 -8.95
CA GLY A 70 15.68 3.56 -8.08
C GLY A 70 16.56 3.24 -6.89
N PRO A 71 16.56 4.07 -5.83
CA PRO A 71 17.29 3.80 -4.60
C PRO A 71 16.82 2.49 -3.95
N ILE A 72 17.78 1.70 -3.48
CA ILE A 72 17.55 0.44 -2.78
C ILE A 72 18.39 0.38 -1.51
N GLU A 73 17.90 -0.35 -0.49
CA GLU A 73 18.71 -0.72 0.66
C GLU A 73 19.78 -1.74 0.27
N HIS A 74 20.96 -1.58 0.83
CA HIS A 74 22.07 -2.49 0.60
C HIS A 74 21.92 -3.76 1.44
N CYS A 75 21.98 -4.91 0.77
CA CYS A 75 22.01 -6.24 1.38
C CYS A 75 23.38 -6.89 1.14
N ALA A 76 23.89 -7.61 2.13
CA ALA A 76 25.17 -8.32 2.04
C ALA A 76 25.03 -9.73 1.45
N ILE A 77 23.89 -10.37 1.68
CA ILE A 77 23.62 -11.77 1.30
C ILE A 77 22.48 -11.84 0.26
N ILE A 78 21.38 -11.12 0.49
CA ILE A 78 20.25 -11.12 -0.43
C ILE A 78 20.58 -10.32 -1.69
N THR A 79 20.44 -10.94 -2.85
CA THR A 79 20.55 -10.24 -4.12
C THR A 79 19.29 -9.41 -4.37
N VAL A 80 19.44 -8.10 -4.52
CA VAL A 80 18.33 -7.22 -4.89
C VAL A 80 18.38 -6.98 -6.41
N LEU A 81 17.45 -7.58 -7.12
CA LEU A 81 17.21 -7.32 -8.55
C LEU A 81 16.27 -6.12 -8.70
N GLN A 82 16.36 -5.43 -9.82
CA GLN A 82 15.50 -4.28 -10.10
C GLN A 82 14.72 -4.48 -11.40
N SER A 83 13.47 -4.00 -11.42
CA SER A 83 12.56 -4.10 -12.55
C SER A 83 11.70 -2.84 -12.67
N ALA A 84 11.08 -2.64 -13.83
CA ALA A 84 10.24 -1.50 -14.11
C ALA A 84 8.85 -1.61 -13.42
N HIS A 85 8.35 -0.46 -13.03
CA HIS A 85 7.01 -0.28 -12.46
C HIS A 85 6.45 1.08 -12.92
N PRO A 86 5.20 1.22 -13.37
CA PRO A 86 4.11 0.23 -13.33
C PRO A 86 4.02 -0.71 -14.56
N VAL A 87 4.84 -0.52 -15.58
CA VAL A 87 4.83 -1.35 -16.79
C VAL A 87 5.96 -2.38 -16.70
N PRO A 88 5.67 -3.69 -16.82
CA PRO A 88 6.68 -4.74 -16.77
C PRO A 88 7.75 -4.62 -17.87
N ASP A 89 8.96 -5.13 -17.57
CA ASP A 89 10.10 -5.17 -18.50
C ASP A 89 10.80 -6.54 -18.54
N GLU A 90 11.79 -6.68 -19.42
CA GLU A 90 12.61 -7.89 -19.54
C GLU A 90 13.42 -8.20 -18.27
N ALA A 91 13.82 -7.17 -17.52
CA ALA A 91 14.52 -7.38 -16.26
C ALA A 91 13.61 -8.06 -15.23
N GLY A 92 12.33 -7.69 -15.18
CA GLY A 92 11.32 -8.34 -14.35
C GLY A 92 11.04 -9.78 -14.76
N LEU A 93 11.02 -10.06 -16.08
CA LEU A 93 10.86 -11.42 -16.60
C LEU A 93 12.03 -12.31 -16.15
N ALA A 94 13.26 -11.84 -16.31
CA ALA A 94 14.45 -12.54 -15.86
C ALA A 94 14.46 -12.75 -14.34
N ALA A 95 14.04 -11.73 -13.57
CA ALA A 95 13.94 -11.80 -12.13
C ALA A 95 12.89 -12.81 -11.66
N SER A 96 11.75 -12.91 -12.33
CA SER A 96 10.71 -13.91 -12.04
C SER A 96 11.24 -15.34 -12.22
N ASP A 97 12.01 -15.58 -13.28
CA ASP A 97 12.64 -16.88 -13.52
C ASP A 97 13.71 -17.21 -12.45
N VAL A 98 14.44 -16.21 -11.95
CA VAL A 98 15.39 -16.39 -10.83
C VAL A 98 14.63 -16.81 -9.56
N LEU A 99 13.52 -16.15 -9.22
CA LEU A 99 12.73 -16.51 -8.04
C LEU A 99 12.13 -17.91 -8.16
N LEU A 100 11.56 -18.28 -9.29
CA LEU A 100 11.02 -19.62 -9.53
C LEU A 100 12.11 -20.71 -9.44
N LYS A 101 13.30 -20.46 -9.95
CA LYS A 101 14.45 -21.37 -9.82
C LYS A 101 14.94 -21.48 -8.39
N ALA A 102 14.93 -20.38 -7.63
CA ALA A 102 15.39 -20.36 -6.23
C ALA A 102 14.54 -21.27 -5.31
N VAL A 103 13.25 -21.42 -5.62
CA VAL A 103 12.34 -22.26 -4.83
C VAL A 103 12.16 -23.67 -5.38
N ALA A 104 12.71 -23.97 -6.56
CA ALA A 104 12.59 -25.29 -7.17
C ALA A 104 13.49 -26.34 -6.49
N GLY A 105 13.00 -27.58 -6.36
CA GLY A 105 13.77 -28.70 -5.81
C GLY A 105 14.11 -28.58 -4.33
N LEU A 106 13.34 -27.83 -3.56
CA LEU A 106 13.41 -27.77 -2.11
C LEU A 106 12.82 -29.04 -1.50
N THR A 107 13.14 -29.29 -0.24
CA THR A 107 12.68 -30.44 0.55
C THR A 107 11.74 -30.01 1.67
N ALA A 108 11.08 -30.96 2.33
CA ALA A 108 10.21 -30.68 3.47
C ALA A 108 10.97 -30.12 4.71
N ASP A 109 12.28 -30.27 4.75
CA ASP A 109 13.14 -29.70 5.79
C ASP A 109 13.55 -28.26 5.50
N ASP A 110 13.32 -27.76 4.28
CA ASP A 110 13.67 -26.40 3.85
C ASP A 110 12.53 -25.41 4.19
N LEU A 111 12.90 -24.12 4.28
CA LEU A 111 12.00 -23.01 4.56
C LEU A 111 12.15 -21.91 3.50
N VAL A 112 11.04 -21.45 2.96
CA VAL A 112 10.99 -20.24 2.14
C VAL A 112 10.42 -19.10 2.97
N ILE A 113 11.15 -17.99 3.03
CA ILE A 113 10.65 -16.70 3.54
C ILE A 113 10.31 -15.83 2.35
N ALA A 114 9.05 -15.44 2.23
CA ALA A 114 8.58 -14.59 1.14
C ALA A 114 8.32 -13.17 1.65
N LEU A 115 9.11 -12.22 1.18
CA LEU A 115 9.03 -10.78 1.52
C LEU A 115 8.23 -10.07 0.42
N ILE A 116 6.95 -9.84 0.64
CA ILE A 116 6.02 -9.34 -0.39
C ILE A 116 5.49 -7.97 0.01
N SER A 117 5.51 -7.03 -0.93
CA SER A 117 4.89 -5.72 -0.73
C SER A 117 4.18 -5.22 -1.99
N GLY A 118 3.48 -4.10 -1.87
CA GLY A 118 2.78 -3.45 -2.97
C GLY A 118 3.66 -3.18 -4.19
N GLY A 119 3.03 -3.08 -5.36
CA GLY A 119 3.71 -2.90 -6.65
C GLY A 119 4.33 -4.16 -7.26
N GLY A 120 4.43 -5.26 -6.52
CA GLY A 120 5.06 -6.50 -6.98
C GLY A 120 4.43 -7.14 -8.21
N SER A 121 3.17 -6.85 -8.54
CA SER A 121 2.51 -7.38 -9.74
C SER A 121 3.23 -7.03 -11.04
N ALA A 122 3.69 -5.78 -11.17
CA ALA A 122 4.42 -5.32 -12.34
C ALA A 122 5.89 -5.79 -12.33
N LEU A 123 6.47 -5.94 -11.13
CA LEU A 123 7.85 -6.35 -10.95
C LEU A 123 8.09 -7.84 -11.22
N LEU A 124 7.03 -8.66 -11.23
CA LEU A 124 7.07 -10.10 -11.46
C LEU A 124 6.25 -10.51 -12.70
N PRO A 125 6.58 -10.03 -13.91
CA PRO A 125 5.99 -10.62 -15.10
C PRO A 125 6.51 -12.06 -15.28
N ALA A 126 5.60 -12.97 -15.57
CA ALA A 126 5.91 -14.37 -15.83
C ALA A 126 4.81 -14.97 -16.71
N PRO A 127 4.75 -14.62 -18.00
CA PRO A 127 3.71 -15.14 -18.88
C PRO A 127 3.79 -16.67 -18.97
N PRO A 128 2.64 -17.37 -19.05
CA PRO A 128 2.57 -18.80 -19.27
C PRO A 128 3.18 -19.20 -20.63
N GLU A 129 3.45 -20.49 -20.77
CA GLU A 129 3.91 -21.04 -22.06
C GLU A 129 2.91 -20.68 -23.17
N GLY A 130 3.43 -20.22 -24.30
CA GLY A 130 2.65 -19.74 -25.44
C GLY A 130 2.25 -18.26 -25.38
N LEU A 131 2.48 -17.57 -24.24
CA LEU A 131 2.33 -16.13 -24.11
C LEU A 131 3.72 -15.46 -23.99
N THR A 132 3.77 -14.20 -24.37
CA THR A 132 4.98 -13.36 -24.33
C THR A 132 4.86 -12.25 -23.29
N LEU A 133 5.98 -11.58 -22.97
CA LEU A 133 5.97 -10.37 -22.16
C LEU A 133 5.09 -9.27 -22.79
N ALA A 134 5.08 -9.17 -24.11
CA ALA A 134 4.23 -8.22 -24.83
C ALA A 134 2.73 -8.50 -24.58
N ASP A 135 2.33 -9.76 -24.50
CA ASP A 135 0.94 -10.14 -24.18
C ASP A 135 0.61 -9.75 -22.73
N GLU A 136 1.49 -10.00 -21.76
CA GLU A 136 1.27 -9.58 -20.36
C GLU A 136 1.19 -8.04 -20.22
N ILE A 137 2.02 -7.30 -20.97
CA ILE A 137 1.95 -5.83 -21.05
C ILE A 137 0.61 -5.38 -21.66
N ALA A 138 0.14 -6.03 -22.73
CA ALA A 138 -1.17 -5.72 -23.32
C ALA A 138 -2.31 -5.97 -22.35
N VAL A 139 -2.29 -7.09 -21.60
CA VAL A 139 -3.25 -7.38 -20.53
C VAL A 139 -3.23 -6.26 -19.48
N ASN A 140 -2.06 -5.87 -18.97
CA ASN A 140 -1.97 -4.82 -17.95
C ASN A 140 -2.49 -3.47 -18.46
N LYS A 141 -2.21 -3.09 -19.71
CA LYS A 141 -2.74 -1.86 -20.32
C LYS A 141 -4.26 -1.90 -20.43
N ALA A 142 -4.83 -3.01 -20.89
CA ALA A 142 -6.28 -3.18 -21.02
C ALA A 142 -6.96 -3.13 -19.63
N LEU A 143 -6.38 -3.76 -18.61
CA LEU A 143 -6.87 -3.71 -17.23
C LEU A 143 -6.90 -2.30 -16.69
N LEU A 144 -5.81 -1.53 -16.82
CA LEU A 144 -5.73 -0.14 -16.34
C LEU A 144 -6.70 0.78 -17.06
N ALA A 145 -6.94 0.56 -18.35
CA ALA A 145 -7.87 1.36 -19.15
C ALA A 145 -9.35 1.00 -18.92
N SER A 146 -9.64 -0.15 -18.33
CA SER A 146 -10.99 -0.71 -18.23
C SER A 146 -11.88 -0.06 -17.17
N GLY A 147 -11.30 0.64 -16.18
CA GLY A 147 -12.03 1.11 -14.99
C GLY A 147 -12.48 -0.02 -14.05
N ALA A 148 -12.00 -1.24 -14.23
CA ALA A 148 -12.30 -2.36 -13.33
C ALA A 148 -11.63 -2.13 -11.96
N PRO A 149 -12.27 -2.52 -10.84
CA PRO A 149 -11.65 -2.44 -9.52
C PRO A 149 -10.42 -3.37 -9.44
N ILE A 150 -9.48 -3.05 -8.56
CA ILE A 150 -8.23 -3.80 -8.42
C ILE A 150 -8.45 -5.30 -8.14
N SER A 151 -9.51 -5.64 -7.41
CA SER A 151 -9.90 -7.03 -7.14
C SER A 151 -10.19 -7.79 -8.44
N ALA A 152 -10.98 -7.21 -9.35
CA ALA A 152 -11.28 -7.81 -10.65
C ALA A 152 -10.03 -7.87 -11.55
N MET A 153 -9.21 -6.81 -11.56
CA MET A 153 -7.95 -6.83 -12.30
C MET A 153 -7.03 -7.97 -11.84
N ASN A 154 -6.93 -8.21 -10.53
CA ASN A 154 -6.11 -9.28 -9.97
C ASN A 154 -6.60 -10.68 -10.36
N VAL A 155 -7.91 -10.90 -10.50
CA VAL A 155 -8.42 -12.18 -11.01
C VAL A 155 -7.83 -12.47 -12.38
N VAL A 156 -7.88 -11.51 -13.32
CA VAL A 156 -7.29 -11.72 -14.67
C VAL A 156 -5.78 -11.93 -14.58
N ARG A 157 -5.04 -11.08 -13.84
CA ARG A 157 -3.58 -11.18 -13.71
C ARG A 157 -3.10 -12.53 -13.20
N LYS A 158 -3.80 -13.12 -12.24
CA LYS A 158 -3.47 -14.43 -11.67
C LYS A 158 -3.60 -15.57 -12.70
N HIS A 159 -4.56 -15.47 -13.59
CA HIS A 159 -4.83 -16.52 -14.57
C HIS A 159 -4.00 -16.41 -15.86
N VAL A 160 -3.16 -15.36 -15.98
CA VAL A 160 -2.21 -15.18 -17.08
C VAL A 160 -0.76 -15.10 -16.60
N SER A 161 -0.42 -15.85 -15.54
CA SER A 161 0.90 -15.78 -14.93
C SER A 161 1.37 -17.15 -14.43
N ARG A 162 2.69 -17.42 -14.50
CA ARG A 162 3.35 -18.61 -13.92
C ARG A 162 3.79 -18.41 -12.47
N ILE A 163 3.69 -17.17 -11.92
CA ILE A 163 4.22 -16.85 -10.59
C ILE A 163 3.16 -16.33 -9.62
N LYS A 164 2.11 -15.65 -10.13
CA LYS A 164 1.02 -15.07 -9.33
C LYS A 164 -0.01 -16.13 -8.90
N GLY A 165 -0.96 -15.76 -8.02
CA GLY A 165 -2.04 -16.64 -7.59
C GLY A 165 -1.57 -17.89 -6.87
N GLY A 166 -0.63 -17.76 -5.92
CA GLY A 166 -0.09 -18.87 -5.13
C GLY A 166 0.97 -19.70 -5.84
N ARG A 167 1.25 -19.47 -7.13
CA ARG A 167 2.13 -20.37 -7.92
C ARG A 167 3.57 -20.37 -7.47
N LEU A 168 4.11 -19.23 -6.98
CA LEU A 168 5.47 -19.20 -6.43
C LEU A 168 5.59 -20.12 -5.18
N ALA A 169 4.61 -20.07 -4.28
CA ALA A 169 4.59 -20.94 -3.12
C ALA A 169 4.34 -22.41 -3.50
N ALA A 170 3.47 -22.67 -4.46
CA ALA A 170 3.25 -24.02 -4.97
C ALA A 170 4.52 -24.62 -5.61
N ALA A 171 5.36 -23.80 -6.26
CA ALA A 171 6.65 -24.22 -6.82
C ALA A 171 7.68 -24.58 -5.74
N ALA A 172 7.53 -24.06 -4.53
CA ALA A 172 8.41 -24.37 -3.39
C ALA A 172 8.13 -25.73 -2.75
N PHE A 173 6.98 -26.36 -3.07
CA PHE A 173 6.61 -27.63 -2.47
C PHE A 173 7.69 -28.70 -2.66
N PRO A 174 8.03 -29.50 -1.60
CA PRO A 174 7.36 -29.63 -0.31
C PRO A 174 7.89 -28.74 0.82
N ALA A 175 8.72 -27.72 0.55
CA ALA A 175 9.19 -26.79 1.56
C ALA A 175 8.02 -25.97 2.14
N ARG A 176 8.13 -25.62 3.42
CA ARG A 176 7.20 -24.71 4.07
C ARG A 176 7.47 -23.26 3.61
N VAL A 177 6.41 -22.49 3.34
CA VAL A 177 6.51 -21.07 3.00
C VAL A 177 5.92 -20.22 4.13
N VAL A 178 6.68 -19.21 4.57
CA VAL A 178 6.21 -18.15 5.46
C VAL A 178 6.26 -16.84 4.69
N SER A 179 5.08 -16.27 4.42
CA SER A 179 4.93 -15.01 3.71
C SER A 179 4.77 -13.87 4.70
N LEU A 180 5.65 -12.88 4.61
CA LEU A 180 5.60 -11.62 5.35
C LEU A 180 5.17 -10.54 4.36
N VAL A 181 3.97 -9.99 4.55
CA VAL A 181 3.32 -9.12 3.57
C VAL A 181 3.17 -7.72 4.14
N VAL A 182 3.69 -6.73 3.43
CA VAL A 182 3.36 -5.31 3.63
C VAL A 182 2.26 -4.94 2.64
N SER A 183 1.07 -4.68 3.15
CA SER A 183 -0.12 -4.46 2.33
C SER A 183 -0.32 -2.97 2.04
N ASP A 184 -0.53 -2.66 0.75
CA ASP A 184 -1.02 -1.38 0.25
C ASP A 184 -2.46 -1.50 -0.31
N VAL A 185 -3.12 -2.63 -0.06
CA VAL A 185 -4.43 -2.95 -0.61
C VAL A 185 -5.51 -2.73 0.45
N PRO A 186 -6.60 -2.01 0.14
CA PRO A 186 -7.73 -1.87 1.04
C PRO A 186 -8.28 -3.21 1.52
N GLY A 187 -8.49 -3.33 2.85
CA GLY A 187 -8.99 -4.55 3.48
C GLY A 187 -7.97 -5.69 3.61
N ASP A 188 -6.69 -5.41 3.38
CA ASP A 188 -5.53 -6.26 3.70
C ASP A 188 -5.62 -7.72 3.23
N THR A 189 -6.28 -7.98 2.10
CA THR A 189 -6.37 -9.33 1.53
C THR A 189 -5.02 -9.72 0.91
N PRO A 190 -4.23 -10.65 1.51
CA PRO A 190 -2.86 -10.94 1.06
C PRO A 190 -2.81 -11.47 -0.38
N ALA A 191 -3.86 -12.15 -0.83
CA ALA A 191 -3.98 -12.65 -2.19
C ALA A 191 -4.05 -11.53 -3.26
N PHE A 192 -4.26 -10.28 -2.87
CA PHE A 192 -4.28 -9.12 -3.78
C PHE A 192 -2.96 -8.36 -3.80
N VAL A 193 -2.16 -8.44 -2.74
CA VAL A 193 -0.83 -7.82 -2.70
C VAL A 193 0.08 -8.51 -3.71
N ALA A 194 0.68 -7.75 -4.62
CA ALA A 194 1.49 -8.27 -5.72
C ALA A 194 0.77 -9.34 -6.59
N SER A 195 -0.58 -9.39 -6.61
CA SER A 195 -1.41 -10.46 -7.17
C SER A 195 -1.16 -11.84 -6.53
N GLY A 196 -0.78 -11.88 -5.25
CA GLY A 196 -0.66 -13.07 -4.42
C GLY A 196 0.32 -14.12 -4.94
N PRO A 197 1.62 -13.84 -5.11
CA PRO A 197 2.55 -14.87 -5.62
C PRO A 197 2.65 -16.09 -4.69
N THR A 198 2.48 -15.89 -3.40
CA THR A 198 2.56 -16.96 -2.39
C THR A 198 1.23 -17.30 -1.72
N VAL A 199 0.16 -16.61 -2.09
CA VAL A 199 -1.16 -16.81 -1.49
C VAL A 199 -2.17 -17.14 -2.57
N PRO A 200 -2.74 -18.36 -2.56
CA PRO A 200 -3.82 -18.75 -3.48
C PRO A 200 -5.14 -18.08 -3.09
N ASP A 201 -6.05 -17.99 -4.05
CA ASP A 201 -7.43 -17.62 -3.79
C ASP A 201 -8.43 -18.53 -4.53
N ARG A 202 -9.72 -18.24 -4.40
CA ARG A 202 -10.77 -19.04 -5.03
C ARG A 202 -11.16 -18.56 -6.43
N SER A 203 -10.46 -17.57 -6.98
CA SER A 203 -10.77 -17.07 -8.34
C SER A 203 -10.50 -18.13 -9.40
N THR A 204 -11.25 -18.06 -10.49
CA THR A 204 -11.21 -19.05 -11.57
C THR A 204 -10.92 -18.39 -12.92
N ALA A 205 -10.43 -19.15 -13.87
CA ALA A 205 -10.24 -18.68 -15.25
C ALA A 205 -11.56 -18.30 -15.92
N VAL A 206 -12.68 -18.92 -15.52
CA VAL A 206 -14.03 -18.56 -15.97
C VAL A 206 -14.39 -17.16 -15.50
N GLU A 207 -14.17 -16.85 -14.22
CA GLU A 207 -14.37 -15.50 -13.68
C GLU A 207 -13.47 -14.47 -14.36
N ALA A 208 -12.23 -14.84 -14.71
CA ALA A 208 -11.35 -13.96 -15.47
C ALA A 208 -11.94 -13.62 -16.85
N LEU A 209 -12.49 -14.61 -17.58
CA LEU A 209 -13.19 -14.38 -18.86
C LEU A 209 -14.45 -13.53 -18.70
N ASP A 210 -15.23 -13.75 -17.64
CA ASP A 210 -16.42 -12.96 -17.34
C ASP A 210 -16.07 -11.49 -17.05
N ILE A 211 -14.98 -11.24 -16.33
CA ILE A 211 -14.46 -9.90 -16.07
C ILE A 211 -14.04 -9.24 -17.39
N VAL A 212 -13.26 -9.92 -18.23
CA VAL A 212 -12.85 -9.43 -19.55
C VAL A 212 -14.06 -9.02 -20.39
N ALA A 213 -15.11 -9.85 -20.42
CA ALA A 213 -16.35 -9.57 -21.16
C ALA A 213 -17.12 -8.40 -20.54
N ARG A 214 -17.30 -8.38 -19.21
CA ARG A 214 -18.05 -7.34 -18.48
C ARG A 214 -17.46 -5.95 -18.69
N TYR A 215 -16.14 -5.82 -18.65
CA TYR A 215 -15.43 -4.56 -18.82
C TYR A 215 -15.01 -4.30 -20.27
N ARG A 216 -15.45 -5.15 -21.22
CA ARG A 216 -15.20 -5.04 -22.68
C ARG A 216 -13.72 -4.85 -23.00
N MET A 217 -12.86 -5.62 -22.32
CA MET A 217 -11.42 -5.53 -22.50
C MET A 217 -11.01 -6.19 -23.83
N GLU A 218 -10.24 -5.49 -24.63
CA GLU A 218 -9.64 -6.05 -25.85
C GLU A 218 -8.28 -6.67 -25.46
N LEU A 219 -8.19 -7.99 -25.49
CA LEU A 219 -6.99 -8.75 -25.20
C LEU A 219 -6.51 -9.51 -26.43
N PRO A 220 -5.21 -9.80 -26.54
CA PRO A 220 -4.68 -10.65 -27.61
C PRO A 220 -5.39 -12.02 -27.65
N ASP A 221 -5.61 -12.55 -28.88
CA ASP A 221 -6.27 -13.85 -29.06
C ASP A 221 -5.56 -14.99 -28.33
N ALA A 222 -4.23 -14.96 -28.24
CA ALA A 222 -3.44 -15.93 -27.48
C ALA A 222 -3.78 -15.92 -25.98
N VAL A 223 -4.02 -14.74 -25.41
CA VAL A 223 -4.43 -14.59 -23.99
C VAL A 223 -5.83 -15.17 -23.77
N ILE A 224 -6.76 -14.88 -24.67
CA ILE A 224 -8.13 -15.44 -24.60
C ILE A 224 -8.10 -16.96 -24.75
N ALA A 225 -7.29 -17.49 -25.68
CA ALA A 225 -7.11 -18.92 -25.87
C ALA A 225 -6.51 -19.57 -24.60
N HIS A 226 -5.51 -18.94 -23.98
CA HIS A 226 -4.94 -19.39 -22.71
C HIS A 226 -5.99 -19.42 -21.59
N LEU A 227 -6.75 -18.33 -21.38
CA LEU A 227 -7.79 -18.26 -20.33
C LEU A 227 -8.88 -19.33 -20.50
N ARG A 228 -9.12 -19.83 -21.71
CA ARG A 228 -10.05 -20.94 -21.99
C ARG A 228 -9.45 -22.31 -21.76
N SER A 229 -8.15 -22.41 -21.55
CA SER A 229 -7.44 -23.68 -21.34
C SER A 229 -7.36 -24.06 -19.88
N GLU A 230 -7.13 -25.35 -19.57
CA GLU A 230 -6.87 -25.82 -18.24
C GLU A 230 -5.57 -25.26 -17.63
N ALA A 231 -4.61 -24.85 -18.47
CA ALA A 231 -3.35 -24.26 -18.04
C ALA A 231 -3.52 -22.89 -17.35
N ALA A 232 -4.65 -22.21 -17.54
CA ALA A 232 -4.97 -20.96 -16.84
C ALA A 232 -5.36 -21.17 -15.37
N SER A 233 -5.70 -22.41 -14.97
CA SER A 233 -6.14 -22.70 -13.59
C SER A 233 -5.06 -22.36 -12.57
N ALA A 234 -5.42 -21.56 -11.57
CA ALA A 234 -4.56 -21.28 -10.41
C ALA A 234 -4.74 -22.35 -9.33
N PRO A 235 -3.73 -22.59 -8.47
CA PRO A 235 -3.88 -23.45 -7.31
C PRO A 235 -5.00 -22.97 -6.39
N ALA A 236 -5.85 -23.87 -5.92
CA ALA A 236 -6.90 -23.52 -4.96
C ALA A 236 -6.33 -23.44 -3.52
N PRO A 237 -6.99 -22.72 -2.59
CA PRO A 237 -6.53 -22.58 -1.21
C PRO A 237 -6.42 -23.90 -0.42
N ASP A 238 -7.20 -24.92 -0.80
CA ASP A 238 -7.21 -26.26 -0.21
C ASP A 238 -6.26 -27.26 -0.91
N ASP A 239 -5.44 -26.79 -1.85
CA ASP A 239 -4.40 -27.60 -2.47
C ASP A 239 -3.36 -28.03 -1.42
N ALA A 240 -3.05 -29.32 -1.37
CA ALA A 240 -2.13 -29.92 -0.40
C ALA A 240 -0.74 -29.27 -0.39
N ARG A 241 -0.33 -28.63 -1.49
CA ARG A 241 0.94 -27.90 -1.58
C ARG A 241 1.03 -26.70 -0.64
N PHE A 242 -0.09 -26.19 -0.12
CA PHE A 242 -0.11 -25.10 0.86
C PHE A 242 -0.23 -25.58 2.30
N ALA A 243 -0.23 -26.89 2.55
CA ALA A 243 -0.26 -27.44 3.90
C ALA A 243 0.96 -26.94 4.71
N GLY A 244 0.73 -26.28 5.83
CA GLY A 244 1.79 -25.69 6.66
C GLY A 244 2.36 -24.35 6.19
N HIS A 245 1.85 -23.78 5.10
CA HIS A 245 2.15 -22.41 4.73
C HIS A 245 1.50 -21.42 5.69
N VAL A 246 2.20 -20.31 6.00
CA VAL A 246 1.70 -19.25 6.87
C VAL A 246 1.87 -17.93 6.14
N CYS A 247 0.86 -17.06 6.24
CA CYS A 247 0.92 -15.71 5.72
C CYS A 247 0.57 -14.71 6.82
N HIS A 248 1.45 -13.75 7.05
CA HIS A 248 1.25 -12.64 7.98
C HIS A 248 1.23 -11.33 7.20
N VAL A 249 0.17 -10.54 7.34
CA VAL A 249 0.20 -9.11 7.00
C VAL A 249 0.89 -8.42 8.16
N ILE A 250 2.14 -8.03 7.95
CA ILE A 250 3.01 -7.51 9.01
C ILE A 250 2.99 -5.99 9.11
N ALA A 251 2.57 -5.31 8.05
CA ALA A 251 2.34 -3.87 8.02
C ALA A 251 1.26 -3.55 7.00
N SER A 252 0.39 -2.60 7.36
CA SER A 252 -0.71 -2.10 6.53
C SER A 252 -1.27 -0.81 7.11
N ALA A 253 -2.16 -0.16 6.37
CA ALA A 253 -2.91 0.99 6.88
C ALA A 253 -3.68 0.63 8.17
N SER A 254 -4.30 -0.57 8.23
CA SER A 254 -5.02 -1.05 9.41
C SER A 254 -4.10 -1.18 10.62
N VAL A 255 -2.95 -1.86 10.49
CA VAL A 255 -1.96 -2.02 11.58
C VAL A 255 -1.47 -0.66 12.08
N SER A 256 -1.20 0.28 11.17
CA SER A 256 -0.76 1.64 11.51
C SER A 256 -1.84 2.44 12.26
N LEU A 257 -3.09 2.37 11.82
CA LEU A 257 -4.20 3.06 12.47
C LEU A 257 -4.50 2.48 13.86
N GLU A 258 -4.43 1.16 14.05
CA GLU A 258 -4.58 0.53 15.35
C GLU A 258 -3.47 0.95 16.33
N ALA A 259 -2.22 1.06 15.85
CA ALA A 259 -1.11 1.57 16.67
C ALA A 259 -1.33 3.03 17.07
N ALA A 260 -1.80 3.88 16.15
CA ALA A 260 -2.15 5.26 16.45
C ALA A 260 -3.33 5.35 17.42
N ALA A 261 -4.36 4.51 17.27
CA ALA A 261 -5.50 4.46 18.19
C ALA A 261 -5.08 4.01 19.59
N ALA A 262 -4.20 3.01 19.70
CA ALA A 262 -3.63 2.59 20.97
C ALA A 262 -2.84 3.73 21.64
N LYS A 263 -2.03 4.46 20.85
CA LYS A 263 -1.26 5.63 21.34
C LYS A 263 -2.18 6.76 21.80
N ALA A 264 -3.25 7.06 21.09
CA ALA A 264 -4.22 8.06 21.49
C ALA A 264 -4.86 7.73 22.86
N ARG A 265 -5.25 6.46 23.07
CA ARG A 265 -5.82 5.98 24.35
C ARG A 265 -4.80 6.03 25.49
N GLU A 266 -3.53 5.69 25.21
CA GLU A 266 -2.42 5.87 26.16
C GLU A 266 -2.27 7.32 26.62
N LEU A 267 -2.47 8.28 25.69
CA LEU A 267 -2.45 9.71 25.96
C LEU A 267 -3.77 10.26 26.53
N GLY A 268 -4.73 9.39 26.82
CA GLY A 268 -6.00 9.74 27.49
C GLY A 268 -7.09 10.29 26.57
N ILE A 269 -6.98 10.09 25.25
CA ILE A 269 -8.01 10.50 24.26
C ILE A 269 -8.60 9.24 23.61
N GLU A 270 -9.95 9.14 23.61
CA GLU A 270 -10.66 8.07 22.93
C GLU A 270 -10.43 8.17 21.42
N ALA A 271 -10.21 7.01 20.77
CA ALA A 271 -9.89 6.95 19.35
C ALA A 271 -10.84 6.01 18.61
N HIS A 272 -11.37 6.49 17.48
CA HIS A 272 -12.20 5.70 16.56
C HIS A 272 -11.60 5.68 15.19
N ILE A 273 -11.37 4.48 14.65
CA ILE A 273 -10.95 4.27 13.27
C ILE A 273 -12.21 4.24 12.40
N LEU A 274 -12.30 5.17 11.45
CA LEU A 274 -13.42 5.25 10.52
C LEU A 274 -13.31 4.19 9.42
N SER A 275 -12.13 4.06 8.85
CA SER A 275 -11.76 3.05 7.84
C SER A 275 -10.27 3.18 7.51
N ASP A 276 -9.67 2.10 7.09
CA ASP A 276 -8.32 1.98 6.52
C ASP A 276 -8.31 1.95 4.98
N ALA A 277 -9.49 2.07 4.35
CA ALA A 277 -9.72 1.80 2.94
C ALA A 277 -10.51 2.92 2.23
N ILE A 278 -10.28 4.19 2.62
CA ILE A 278 -10.99 5.32 2.02
C ILE A 278 -10.33 5.71 0.70
N GLU A 279 -11.06 5.56 -0.39
CA GLU A 279 -10.70 5.94 -1.75
C GLU A 279 -11.60 7.08 -2.27
N GLY A 280 -11.20 7.73 -3.36
CA GLY A 280 -11.94 8.79 -4.04
C GLY A 280 -11.17 10.10 -4.13
N GLU A 281 -11.81 11.16 -4.63
CA GLU A 281 -11.20 12.48 -4.77
C GLU A 281 -10.89 13.10 -3.41
N ALA A 282 -9.62 13.47 -3.19
CA ALA A 282 -9.11 13.98 -1.92
C ALA A 282 -9.95 15.14 -1.37
N ARG A 283 -10.35 16.08 -2.23
CA ARG A 283 -11.19 17.24 -1.83
C ARG A 283 -12.58 16.85 -1.35
N ASP A 284 -13.20 15.83 -1.94
CA ASP A 284 -14.54 15.40 -1.56
C ASP A 284 -14.51 14.61 -0.25
N ILE A 285 -13.48 13.77 -0.09
CA ILE A 285 -13.23 13.06 1.16
C ILE A 285 -12.89 14.06 2.29
N GLY A 286 -12.13 15.12 2.02
CA GLY A 286 -11.86 16.21 2.98
C GLY A 286 -13.13 16.89 3.48
N ARG A 287 -14.07 17.20 2.58
CA ARG A 287 -15.38 17.78 2.93
C ARG A 287 -16.23 16.83 3.77
N MET A 288 -16.23 15.54 3.44
CA MET A 288 -16.94 14.54 4.24
C MET A 288 -16.39 14.46 5.67
N HIS A 289 -15.06 14.43 5.83
CA HIS A 289 -14.43 14.45 7.15
C HIS A 289 -14.72 15.74 7.93
N ALA A 290 -14.73 16.89 7.26
CA ALA A 290 -15.10 18.18 7.86
C ALA A 290 -16.56 18.16 8.38
N ALA A 291 -17.48 17.60 7.60
CA ALA A 291 -18.90 17.50 8.03
C ALA A 291 -19.04 16.63 9.26
N LEU A 292 -18.34 15.49 9.32
CA LEU A 292 -18.32 14.59 10.49
C LEU A 292 -17.68 15.28 11.71
N ALA A 293 -16.51 15.92 11.54
CA ALA A 293 -15.82 16.63 12.62
C ALA A 293 -16.67 17.75 13.22
N ARG A 294 -17.37 18.53 12.38
CA ARG A 294 -18.30 19.57 12.84
C ARG A 294 -19.49 19.00 13.61
N GLU A 295 -20.04 17.86 13.17
CA GLU A 295 -21.14 17.20 13.86
C GLU A 295 -20.73 16.74 15.27
N VAL A 296 -19.50 16.21 15.40
CA VAL A 296 -18.92 15.88 16.71
C VAL A 296 -18.66 17.15 17.52
N ALA A 297 -17.99 18.15 16.95
CA ALA A 297 -17.61 19.38 17.66
C ALA A 297 -18.83 20.14 18.20
N LEU A 298 -19.89 20.24 17.41
CA LEU A 298 -21.06 21.07 17.72
C LEU A 298 -22.16 20.31 18.49
N ARG A 299 -22.26 18.99 18.32
CA ARG A 299 -23.42 18.20 18.78
C ARG A 299 -23.06 16.93 19.54
N ASN A 300 -21.77 16.59 19.73
CA ASN A 300 -21.31 15.35 20.38
C ASN A 300 -21.92 14.08 19.75
N ARG A 301 -21.98 14.02 18.43
CA ARG A 301 -22.51 12.85 17.73
C ARG A 301 -21.80 12.62 16.38
N PRO A 302 -21.60 11.39 15.93
CA PRO A 302 -21.97 10.16 16.63
C PRO A 302 -21.03 9.83 17.81
N PHE A 303 -19.95 10.59 18.01
CA PHE A 303 -18.94 10.38 19.03
C PHE A 303 -18.98 11.52 20.07
N ALA A 304 -18.67 11.20 21.34
CA ALA A 304 -18.54 12.19 22.40
C ALA A 304 -17.11 12.78 22.42
N LYS A 305 -16.98 14.08 22.69
CA LYS A 305 -15.69 14.76 22.88
C LYS A 305 -15.13 14.54 24.31
N PRO A 306 -13.79 14.56 24.53
CA PRO A 306 -12.74 14.65 23.50
C PRO A 306 -12.54 13.32 22.76
N VAL A 307 -12.26 13.38 21.46
CA VAL A 307 -12.08 12.19 20.62
C VAL A 307 -11.12 12.48 19.48
N VAL A 308 -10.39 11.45 19.04
CA VAL A 308 -9.69 11.48 17.77
C VAL A 308 -10.33 10.51 16.78
N LEU A 309 -10.61 11.00 15.57
CA LEU A 309 -11.06 10.19 14.45
C LEU A 309 -9.88 9.89 13.56
N LEU A 310 -9.62 8.62 13.31
CA LEU A 310 -8.53 8.13 12.48
C LEU A 310 -9.07 7.54 11.19
N SER A 311 -8.37 7.76 10.08
CA SER A 311 -8.67 7.09 8.82
C SER A 311 -7.44 6.95 7.95
N GLY A 312 -7.46 5.93 7.10
CA GLY A 312 -6.44 5.64 6.09
C GLY A 312 -7.07 5.39 4.72
N GLY A 313 -6.29 4.84 3.84
CA GLY A 313 -6.66 4.56 2.46
C GLY A 313 -5.81 5.33 1.47
N GLU A 314 -6.24 5.42 0.23
CA GLU A 314 -5.50 6.09 -0.84
C GLU A 314 -6.44 6.96 -1.67
N THR A 315 -6.42 8.28 -1.41
CA THR A 315 -7.20 9.24 -2.20
C THR A 315 -6.47 9.65 -3.46
N THR A 316 -7.19 10.23 -4.40
CA THR A 316 -6.67 10.72 -5.68
C THR A 316 -6.86 12.21 -5.83
N VAL A 317 -6.03 12.82 -6.68
CA VAL A 317 -6.22 14.19 -7.19
C VAL A 317 -6.27 14.10 -8.70
N THR A 318 -7.44 14.32 -9.27
CA THR A 318 -7.63 14.32 -10.72
C THR A 318 -7.24 15.69 -11.29
N ILE A 319 -6.07 15.75 -11.88
CA ILE A 319 -5.57 16.98 -12.54
C ILE A 319 -6.10 17.02 -13.97
N SER A 320 -6.78 18.11 -14.32
CA SER A 320 -7.23 18.40 -15.69
C SER A 320 -6.58 19.69 -16.20
N GLY A 321 -5.86 19.59 -17.33
CA GLY A 321 -5.15 20.72 -17.92
C GLY A 321 -3.69 20.84 -17.47
N GLU A 322 -3.03 21.91 -17.89
CA GLU A 322 -1.59 22.14 -17.65
C GLU A 322 -1.31 23.19 -16.55
N ASP A 323 -2.32 23.95 -16.12
CA ASP A 323 -2.20 25.01 -15.09
C ASP A 323 -2.58 24.47 -13.70
N TYR A 324 -1.70 23.71 -13.09
CA TYR A 324 -1.83 23.21 -11.72
C TYR A 324 -0.61 23.60 -10.89
N GLY A 325 -0.82 23.69 -9.56
CA GLY A 325 0.20 24.08 -8.61
C GLY A 325 0.89 22.88 -7.96
N LYS A 326 1.37 23.10 -6.73
CA LYS A 326 2.16 22.17 -5.92
C LYS A 326 1.32 21.52 -4.83
N GLY A 327 1.59 20.24 -4.54
CA GLY A 327 0.95 19.52 -3.45
C GLY A 327 0.74 18.05 -3.76
N GLY A 328 0.02 17.41 -2.88
CA GLY A 328 -0.36 16.02 -2.98
C GLY A 328 -1.77 15.80 -2.45
N ARG A 329 -2.16 14.53 -2.36
CA ARG A 329 -3.51 14.13 -1.97
C ARG A 329 -3.85 14.48 -0.51
N ASN A 330 -2.87 14.42 0.40
CA ASN A 330 -3.09 14.73 1.80
C ASN A 330 -3.21 16.23 2.07
N SER A 331 -2.40 17.06 1.42
CA SER A 331 -2.53 18.52 1.49
C SER A 331 -3.82 18.98 0.79
N GLU A 332 -4.23 18.41 -0.34
CA GLU A 332 -5.52 18.75 -0.99
C GLU A 332 -6.72 18.35 -0.11
N PHE A 333 -6.69 17.16 0.50
CA PHE A 333 -7.69 16.73 1.48
C PHE A 333 -7.83 17.75 2.61
N LEU A 334 -6.70 18.16 3.21
CA LEU A 334 -6.71 19.11 4.34
C LEU A 334 -7.14 20.51 3.97
N LEU A 335 -6.76 21.02 2.78
CA LEU A 335 -7.20 22.34 2.35
C LEU A 335 -8.72 22.38 2.15
N SER A 336 -9.27 21.31 1.60
CA SER A 336 -10.72 21.15 1.46
C SER A 336 -11.41 21.05 2.82
N LEU A 337 -10.86 20.26 3.75
CA LEU A 337 -11.35 20.17 5.13
C LEU A 337 -11.28 21.52 5.85
N ALA A 338 -10.16 22.23 5.76
CA ALA A 338 -9.95 23.53 6.41
C ALA A 338 -10.97 24.58 5.97
N LEU A 339 -11.34 24.58 4.68
CA LEU A 339 -12.37 25.48 4.15
C LEU A 339 -13.74 25.27 4.82
N ASP A 340 -14.08 24.03 5.11
CA ASP A 340 -15.38 23.66 5.69
C ASP A 340 -15.42 23.75 7.22
N ILE A 341 -14.26 23.78 7.89
CA ILE A 341 -14.16 24.02 9.34
C ILE A 341 -13.75 25.46 9.70
N ASP A 342 -13.66 26.39 8.73
CA ASP A 342 -13.25 27.79 8.93
C ASP A 342 -14.07 28.43 10.07
N GLY A 343 -13.40 28.92 11.10
CA GLY A 343 -14.00 29.52 12.30
C GLY A 343 -14.56 28.54 13.33
N VAL A 344 -14.51 27.24 13.10
CA VAL A 344 -14.98 26.23 14.08
C VAL A 344 -13.85 25.92 15.05
N ALA A 345 -14.05 26.22 16.32
CA ALA A 345 -13.07 25.93 17.37
C ALA A 345 -13.08 24.45 17.78
N GLY A 346 -11.94 23.97 18.27
CA GLY A 346 -11.82 22.64 18.87
C GLY A 346 -11.68 21.50 17.88
N ILE A 347 -11.41 21.78 16.59
CA ILE A 347 -11.06 20.79 15.59
C ILE A 347 -9.62 21.06 15.16
N ASP A 348 -8.74 20.07 15.30
CA ASP A 348 -7.36 20.08 14.82
C ASP A 348 -7.14 18.80 13.99
N ALA A 349 -6.51 18.90 12.84
CA ALA A 349 -6.32 17.79 11.91
C ALA A 349 -4.88 17.68 11.43
N LEU A 350 -4.45 16.45 11.17
CA LEU A 350 -3.25 16.08 10.43
C LEU A 350 -3.67 15.10 9.32
N ALA A 351 -3.19 15.33 8.11
CA ALA A 351 -3.17 14.31 7.08
C ALA A 351 -1.78 14.27 6.45
N ALA A 352 -1.25 13.05 6.27
CA ALA A 352 0.09 12.85 5.76
C ALA A 352 0.22 11.49 5.08
N ASP A 353 1.10 11.39 4.09
CA ASP A 353 1.54 10.12 3.55
C ASP A 353 2.52 9.46 4.52
N THR A 354 2.34 8.16 4.75
CA THR A 354 3.18 7.41 5.69
C THR A 354 4.62 7.23 5.19
N ASP A 355 4.88 7.42 3.89
CA ASP A 355 6.23 7.39 3.34
C ASP A 355 7.02 8.68 3.56
N GLY A 356 6.35 9.75 4.01
CA GLY A 356 6.95 11.04 4.33
C GLY A 356 6.94 12.04 3.18
N ILE A 357 6.28 11.73 2.04
CA ILE A 357 6.24 12.58 0.84
C ILE A 357 4.81 12.66 0.29
N ASP A 358 4.19 13.84 0.35
CA ASP A 358 2.86 14.10 -0.19
C ASP A 358 2.92 14.68 -1.61
N GLY A 359 2.94 13.83 -2.62
CA GLY A 359 2.95 14.25 -4.03
C GLY A 359 4.33 14.64 -4.53
N SER A 360 4.54 15.92 -4.90
CA SER A 360 5.73 16.37 -5.61
C SER A 360 6.77 17.08 -4.72
N GLU A 361 6.39 17.47 -3.51
CA GLU A 361 7.20 18.32 -2.64
C GLU A 361 7.78 17.54 -1.45
N ASP A 362 8.49 18.20 -0.55
CA ASP A 362 9.25 17.59 0.55
C ASP A 362 8.45 17.39 1.85
N ASN A 363 7.17 17.74 1.86
CA ASN A 363 6.29 17.55 3.01
C ASN A 363 5.62 16.18 2.99
N ALA A 364 5.41 15.58 4.15
CA ALA A 364 4.57 14.39 4.30
C ALA A 364 3.08 14.73 4.19
N GLY A 365 2.71 15.96 4.51
CA GLY A 365 1.34 16.47 4.54
C GLY A 365 1.26 17.83 5.21
N ALA A 366 0.20 18.07 5.97
CA ALA A 366 0.03 19.34 6.67
C ALA A 366 -0.84 19.18 7.93
N PHE A 367 -0.89 20.25 8.75
CA PHE A 367 -1.86 20.44 9.82
C PHE A 367 -2.96 21.41 9.37
N ALA A 368 -4.16 21.25 9.92
CA ALA A 368 -5.26 22.19 9.74
C ALA A 368 -6.06 22.35 11.03
N ASP A 369 -6.58 23.55 11.24
CA ASP A 369 -7.49 23.88 12.33
C ASP A 369 -8.50 24.96 11.89
N GLY A 370 -9.42 25.34 12.77
CA GLY A 370 -10.42 26.39 12.48
C GLY A 370 -9.86 27.78 12.18
N GLN A 371 -8.55 28.01 12.29
CA GLN A 371 -7.89 29.28 12.00
C GLN A 371 -6.99 29.20 10.75
N SER A 372 -6.81 28.03 10.15
CA SER A 372 -5.92 27.84 8.99
C SER A 372 -6.27 28.76 7.83
N ILE A 373 -7.54 28.89 7.51
CA ILE A 373 -8.02 29.78 6.43
C ILE A 373 -7.75 31.26 6.73
N ALA A 374 -7.91 31.67 7.98
CA ALA A 374 -7.59 33.05 8.38
C ALA A 374 -6.08 33.33 8.27
N ARG A 375 -5.20 32.38 8.65
CA ARG A 375 -3.74 32.49 8.48
C ARG A 375 -3.34 32.58 7.02
N MET A 376 -3.89 31.76 6.14
CA MET A 376 -3.63 31.81 4.69
C MET A 376 -4.03 33.15 4.08
N ARG A 377 -5.23 33.66 4.41
CA ARG A 377 -5.70 34.98 3.95
C ARG A 377 -4.82 36.12 4.45
N ALA A 378 -4.40 36.08 5.71
CA ALA A 378 -3.49 37.07 6.29
C ALA A 378 -2.13 37.06 5.58
N ALA A 379 -1.67 35.92 5.08
CA ALA A 379 -0.48 35.80 4.25
C ALA A 379 -0.70 36.20 2.76
N GLY A 380 -1.90 36.62 2.39
CA GLY A 380 -2.22 37.09 1.03
C GLY A 380 -2.64 35.95 0.07
N PHE A 381 -2.97 34.76 0.57
CA PHE A 381 -3.39 33.63 -0.24
C PHE A 381 -4.92 33.46 -0.21
N ASP A 382 -5.52 33.14 -1.36
CA ASP A 382 -6.91 32.73 -1.46
C ASP A 382 -7.01 31.20 -1.44
N PRO A 383 -7.45 30.59 -0.32
CA PRO A 383 -7.47 29.14 -0.19
C PRO A 383 -8.37 28.43 -1.22
N ARG A 384 -9.45 29.09 -1.67
CA ARG A 384 -10.36 28.53 -2.68
C ARG A 384 -9.71 28.48 -4.06
N LEU A 385 -8.97 29.53 -4.42
CA LEU A 385 -8.22 29.58 -5.67
C LEU A 385 -7.11 28.51 -5.68
N HIS A 386 -6.37 28.37 -4.56
CA HIS A 386 -5.32 27.34 -4.44
C HIS A 386 -5.89 25.93 -4.51
N LEU A 387 -7.04 25.65 -3.87
CA LEU A 387 -7.70 24.35 -4.00
C LEU A 387 -8.16 24.10 -5.45
N ALA A 388 -8.69 25.10 -6.15
CA ALA A 388 -9.13 24.97 -7.53
C ALA A 388 -7.98 24.69 -8.51
N ARG A 389 -6.75 25.12 -8.16
CA ARG A 389 -5.52 24.92 -8.95
C ARG A 389 -4.66 23.77 -8.46
N HIS A 390 -5.14 22.92 -7.56
CA HIS A 390 -4.35 21.84 -6.93
C HIS A 390 -3.03 22.34 -6.32
N ASP A 391 -3.06 23.50 -5.64
CA ASP A 391 -1.88 24.21 -5.09
C ASP A 391 -1.94 24.30 -3.56
N ALA A 392 -2.31 23.20 -2.94
CA ALA A 392 -2.47 23.12 -1.49
C ALA A 392 -1.15 23.32 -0.73
N TRP A 393 -0.04 22.87 -1.29
CA TRP A 393 1.30 23.08 -0.70
C TRP A 393 1.60 24.55 -0.49
N SER A 394 1.40 25.39 -1.51
CA SER A 394 1.67 26.83 -1.41
C SER A 394 0.82 27.50 -0.33
N ALA A 395 -0.45 27.12 -0.20
CA ALA A 395 -1.35 27.64 0.83
C ALA A 395 -0.89 27.26 2.25
N PHE A 396 -0.52 25.99 2.49
CA PHE A 396 -0.03 25.54 3.79
C PHE A 396 1.38 26.02 4.11
N SER A 397 2.25 26.17 3.11
CA SER A 397 3.56 26.80 3.25
C SER A 397 3.44 28.24 3.76
N ALA A 398 2.54 29.01 3.17
CA ALA A 398 2.29 30.40 3.56
C ALA A 398 1.73 30.57 4.98
N SER A 399 0.95 29.61 5.46
CA SER A 399 0.40 29.62 6.83
C SER A 399 1.33 28.98 7.87
N GLY A 400 2.45 28.36 7.46
CA GLY A 400 3.37 27.63 8.36
C GLY A 400 2.79 26.34 8.93
N ASP A 401 1.91 25.68 8.18
CA ASP A 401 1.19 24.49 8.61
C ASP A 401 1.66 23.21 7.91
N LEU A 402 2.71 23.26 7.06
CA LEU A 402 3.28 22.05 6.45
C LEU A 402 3.83 21.10 7.51
N PHE A 403 3.63 19.81 7.29
CA PHE A 403 4.24 18.75 8.08
C PHE A 403 5.40 18.12 7.29
N VAL A 404 6.63 18.47 7.70
CA VAL A 404 7.86 18.08 6.99
C VAL A 404 8.72 17.24 7.94
N LEU A 405 9.06 16.01 7.53
CA LEU A 405 9.91 15.09 8.32
C LEU A 405 10.88 14.27 7.47
N GLY A 406 10.74 14.30 6.15
CA GLY A 406 11.54 13.50 5.23
C GLY A 406 11.06 12.03 5.12
N PRO A 407 11.72 11.22 4.29
CA PRO A 407 11.34 9.83 4.05
C PRO A 407 11.36 8.99 5.32
N THR A 408 10.31 8.21 5.54
CA THR A 408 10.11 7.37 6.74
C THR A 408 10.65 5.94 6.59
N GLY A 409 10.88 5.50 5.35
CA GLY A 409 11.31 4.12 5.06
C GLY A 409 10.18 3.08 5.02
N THR A 410 8.93 3.51 5.20
CA THR A 410 7.73 2.65 5.02
C THR A 410 6.75 3.29 4.05
N ASN A 411 5.76 2.54 3.60
CA ASN A 411 4.61 3.07 2.86
C ASN A 411 3.39 2.16 3.07
N VAL A 412 2.42 2.67 3.80
CA VAL A 412 1.11 2.05 4.02
C VAL A 412 -0.01 3.07 3.76
N ASN A 413 0.19 3.91 2.75
CA ASN A 413 -0.74 4.93 2.23
C ASN A 413 -0.98 6.11 3.18
N ASP A 414 -2.14 6.76 3.05
CA ASP A 414 -2.50 7.97 3.78
C ASP A 414 -2.80 7.69 5.26
N PHE A 415 -2.37 8.59 6.11
CA PHE A 415 -2.75 8.68 7.52
C PHE A 415 -3.49 9.99 7.77
N ARG A 416 -4.67 9.90 8.37
CA ARG A 416 -5.49 11.07 8.70
C ARG A 416 -5.95 10.97 10.15
N ALA A 417 -5.76 12.03 10.93
CA ALA A 417 -6.17 12.13 12.32
C ALA A 417 -6.85 13.48 12.57
N LEU A 418 -8.07 13.45 13.11
CA LEU A 418 -8.85 14.63 13.48
C LEU A 418 -9.11 14.59 15.00
N LEU A 419 -8.44 15.46 15.75
CA LEU A 419 -8.67 15.66 17.18
C LEU A 419 -9.81 16.65 17.37
N ILE A 420 -10.85 16.26 18.13
CA ILE A 420 -12.04 17.07 18.39
C ILE A 420 -12.24 17.20 19.89
N ARG A 421 -12.25 18.47 20.37
CA ARG A 421 -12.25 18.81 21.81
C ARG A 421 -13.43 19.67 22.20
#